data_0f3f4ba459708104620df32a694ff92b
#
_entry.id   0f3f4ba459708104620df32a694ff92b
#
_cell.length_a   1.000
_cell.length_b   1.000
_cell.length_c   1.000
_cell.angle_alpha   90.00
_cell.angle_beta   90.00
_cell.angle_gamma   90.00
#
_symmetry.space_group_name_H-M   'P 1'
#
loop_
_entity.id
_entity.type
_entity.pdbx_description
1 polymer ?
#
loop_
_entity_poly.entity_id
_entity_poly.type
_entity_poly.pdbx_seq_one_letter_code
_entity_poly.pdbx_strand_id
1 'polypeptide(L)'
;LLAFMVFLTSSCGRGGEPGGKMILVSAAVSLKESVEEIAAAYESRHPDIRIRFNYGSSGTLQKQIEQGAPADLFLSAGRKQMDVLSSQNLVKQSTLALTNRLVLIAPADTKGSGSVAEQLLAPGIRKVAMGEPDSVPAGEYALQAMKVLGMWEKLQSKLVYAHDVRQVLAYVETGNADFGFVYRTDAIHSRKVRLAAEIPETSHEPIVYPFGLLSGSRHEKEAADFFRYLNSEPAMKIFEKNGFITTQNT
;
A
#
# COMPACT_ATOMS: atom_id res chain seq x y z
N LEU A 1 43.94 -30.30 -57.71
CA LEU A 1 42.73 -29.71 -57.13
C LEU A 1 42.91 -29.61 -55.63
N LEU A 2 43.27 -28.43 -55.05
CA LEU A 2 43.44 -28.17 -53.64
C LEU A 2 42.10 -27.67 -53.07
N ALA A 3 41.46 -28.39 -52.18
CA ALA A 3 40.27 -27.96 -51.48
C ALA A 3 40.68 -27.15 -50.25
N PHE A 4 40.31 -25.87 -50.22
CA PHE A 4 40.53 -24.95 -49.13
C PHE A 4 39.36 -25.09 -48.13
N MET A 5 39.60 -25.67 -46.98
CA MET A 5 38.62 -25.89 -45.94
C MET A 5 38.64 -24.66 -45.02
N VAL A 6 37.64 -23.76 -45.17
CA VAL A 6 37.46 -22.58 -44.29
C VAL A 6 36.77 -23.01 -43.00
N PHE A 7 37.50 -23.00 -41.89
CA PHE A 7 36.95 -23.14 -40.54
C PHE A 7 36.29 -21.80 -40.13
N LEU A 8 34.97 -21.76 -40.14
CA LEU A 8 34.19 -20.71 -39.50
C LEU A 8 34.15 -21.00 -38.00
N THR A 9 34.98 -20.31 -37.23
CA THR A 9 34.87 -20.26 -35.79
C THR A 9 33.68 -19.36 -35.40
N SER A 10 32.52 -19.97 -35.15
CA SER A 10 31.40 -19.30 -34.52
C SER A 10 31.77 -18.95 -33.05
N SER A 11 32.18 -17.69 -32.86
CA SER A 11 32.31 -17.11 -31.56
C SER A 11 30.88 -16.93 -31.00
N CYS A 12 30.39 -17.90 -30.21
CA CYS A 12 29.22 -17.69 -29.35
C CYS A 12 29.61 -16.67 -28.27
N GLY A 13 29.39 -15.39 -28.60
CA GLY A 13 29.33 -14.36 -27.57
C GLY A 13 28.22 -14.74 -26.60
N ARG A 14 28.60 -15.22 -25.41
CA ARG A 14 27.72 -15.21 -24.23
C ARG A 14 27.39 -13.75 -23.96
N GLY A 15 26.31 -13.27 -24.60
CA GLY A 15 25.58 -12.11 -24.10
C GLY A 15 25.03 -12.53 -22.75
N GLY A 16 25.77 -12.23 -21.69
CA GLY A 16 25.23 -12.28 -20.35
C GLY A 16 24.03 -11.33 -20.36
N GLU A 17 22.84 -11.86 -20.14
CA GLU A 17 21.73 -10.99 -19.71
C GLU A 17 22.28 -10.10 -18.58
N PRO A 18 21.93 -8.81 -18.50
CA PRO A 18 22.28 -7.99 -17.36
C PRO A 18 21.52 -8.58 -16.18
N GLY A 19 22.14 -9.57 -15.53
CA GLY A 19 21.60 -10.33 -14.41
C GLY A 19 21.59 -9.50 -13.14
N GLY A 20 20.81 -8.42 -13.14
CA GLY A 20 20.49 -7.70 -11.93
C GLY A 20 19.62 -8.60 -11.02
N LYS A 21 19.94 -8.65 -9.74
CA LYS A 21 19.10 -9.33 -8.74
C LYS A 21 17.80 -8.61 -8.59
N MET A 22 16.69 -9.33 -8.70
CA MET A 22 15.35 -8.76 -8.61
C MET A 22 14.75 -9.05 -7.24
N ILE A 23 14.37 -8.00 -6.54
CA ILE A 23 13.63 -8.07 -5.26
C ILE A 23 12.17 -7.78 -5.52
N LEU A 24 11.30 -8.68 -5.12
CA LEU A 24 9.85 -8.60 -5.31
C LEU A 24 9.20 -8.11 -4.01
N VAL A 25 8.51 -7.00 -4.08
CA VAL A 25 7.86 -6.36 -2.93
C VAL A 25 6.35 -6.32 -3.14
N SER A 26 5.61 -7.06 -2.33
CA SER A 26 4.15 -6.92 -2.23
C SER A 26 3.83 -5.77 -1.29
N ALA A 27 3.28 -4.66 -1.81
CA ALA A 27 3.06 -3.44 -1.05
C ALA A 27 1.62 -2.94 -1.14
N ALA A 28 1.07 -2.55 0.01
CA ALA A 28 -0.20 -1.83 0.05
C ALA A 28 -0.14 -0.63 -0.90
N VAL A 29 -1.16 -0.47 -1.74
CA VAL A 29 -1.15 0.56 -2.80
C VAL A 29 -1.07 1.99 -2.26
N SER A 30 -1.48 2.23 -1.01
CA SER A 30 -1.32 3.51 -0.32
C SER A 30 0.14 3.93 -0.07
N LEU A 31 1.10 3.00 -0.17
CA LEU A 31 2.54 3.25 -0.02
C LEU A 31 3.22 3.62 -1.35
N LYS A 32 2.53 3.51 -2.48
CA LYS A 32 3.12 3.47 -3.83
C LYS A 32 4.14 4.58 -4.06
N GLU A 33 3.74 5.84 -3.92
CA GLU A 33 4.59 7.00 -4.23
C GLU A 33 5.87 6.99 -3.38
N SER A 34 5.71 6.68 -2.08
CA SER A 34 6.84 6.65 -1.16
C SER A 34 7.82 5.52 -1.49
N VAL A 35 7.32 4.30 -1.70
CA VAL A 35 8.21 3.16 -1.92
C VAL A 35 8.87 3.18 -3.29
N GLU A 36 8.24 3.80 -4.31
CA GLU A 36 8.88 4.02 -5.61
C GLU A 36 10.02 5.04 -5.51
N GLU A 37 9.84 6.15 -4.77
CA GLU A 37 10.91 7.12 -4.50
C GLU A 37 12.06 6.48 -3.71
N ILE A 38 11.75 5.68 -2.69
CA ILE A 38 12.74 4.94 -1.88
C ILE A 38 13.49 3.91 -2.72
N ALA A 39 12.79 3.15 -3.56
CA ALA A 39 13.41 2.17 -4.44
C ALA A 39 14.36 2.82 -5.44
N ALA A 40 13.97 3.93 -6.06
CA ALA A 40 14.84 4.68 -6.97
C ALA A 40 16.12 5.17 -6.28
N ALA A 41 15.99 5.69 -5.04
CA ALA A 41 17.13 6.11 -4.24
C ALA A 41 18.05 4.94 -3.83
N TYR A 42 17.48 3.77 -3.58
CA TYR A 42 18.24 2.55 -3.27
C TYR A 42 18.95 1.99 -4.51
N GLU A 43 18.25 1.83 -5.62
CA GLU A 43 18.78 1.30 -6.89
C GLU A 43 19.94 2.17 -7.45
N SER A 44 19.89 3.49 -7.23
CA SER A 44 20.99 4.41 -7.64
C SER A 44 22.33 4.08 -6.97
N ARG A 45 22.30 3.49 -5.77
CA ARG A 45 23.47 3.06 -4.99
C ARG A 45 23.80 1.58 -5.13
N HIS A 46 22.88 0.81 -5.70
CA HIS A 46 22.97 -0.65 -5.91
C HIS A 46 22.59 -0.99 -7.36
N PRO A 47 23.44 -0.65 -8.34
CA PRO A 47 23.11 -0.75 -9.77
C PRO A 47 22.84 -2.17 -10.26
N ASP A 48 23.26 -3.18 -9.51
CA ASP A 48 23.01 -4.61 -9.74
C ASP A 48 21.68 -5.12 -9.15
N ILE A 49 20.92 -4.28 -8.44
CA ILE A 49 19.63 -4.62 -7.83
C ILE A 49 18.51 -3.91 -8.57
N ARG A 50 17.37 -4.62 -8.71
CA ARG A 50 16.12 -4.04 -9.21
C ARG A 50 15.00 -4.40 -8.25
N ILE A 51 14.22 -3.38 -7.85
CA ILE A 51 13.03 -3.55 -7.01
C ILE A 51 11.80 -3.58 -7.91
N ARG A 52 10.95 -4.59 -7.74
CA ARG A 52 9.68 -4.71 -8.45
C ARG A 52 8.55 -4.80 -7.43
N PHE A 53 7.52 -4.02 -7.68
CA PHE A 53 6.37 -3.95 -6.80
C PHE A 53 5.17 -4.68 -7.40
N ASN A 54 4.46 -5.41 -6.52
CA ASN A 54 3.11 -5.88 -6.72
C ASN A 54 2.20 -5.06 -5.79
N TYR A 55 1.33 -4.23 -6.35
CA TYR A 55 0.44 -3.37 -5.58
C TYR A 55 -0.96 -3.95 -5.46
N GLY A 56 -1.59 -3.76 -4.31
CA GLY A 56 -2.97 -4.16 -4.06
C GLY A 56 -3.42 -3.79 -2.65
N SER A 57 -4.61 -4.26 -2.26
CA SER A 57 -4.99 -4.22 -0.85
C SER A 57 -4.17 -5.24 -0.05
N SER A 58 -3.92 -4.92 1.22
CA SER A 58 -3.08 -5.80 2.06
C SER A 58 -3.67 -7.20 2.22
N GLY A 59 -4.99 -7.35 2.27
CA GLY A 59 -5.62 -8.65 2.36
C GLY A 59 -5.51 -9.47 1.07
N THR A 60 -5.62 -8.83 -0.09
CA THR A 60 -5.39 -9.50 -1.38
C THR A 60 -3.95 -9.97 -1.50
N LEU A 61 -2.98 -9.11 -1.14
CA LEU A 61 -1.55 -9.45 -1.18
C LEU A 61 -1.20 -10.57 -0.18
N GLN A 62 -1.77 -10.52 1.03
CA GLN A 62 -1.65 -11.61 2.02
C GLN A 62 -2.09 -12.93 1.43
N LYS A 63 -3.29 -13.00 0.83
CA LYS A 63 -3.80 -14.23 0.22
C LYS A 63 -2.93 -14.74 -0.93
N GLN A 64 -2.39 -13.84 -1.74
CA GLN A 64 -1.44 -14.20 -2.79
C GLN A 64 -0.16 -14.85 -2.22
N ILE A 65 0.40 -14.29 -1.14
CA ILE A 65 1.58 -14.83 -0.46
C ILE A 65 1.27 -16.20 0.15
N GLU A 66 0.12 -16.37 0.81
CA GLU A 66 -0.35 -17.67 1.33
C GLU A 66 -0.47 -18.74 0.23
N GLN A 67 -0.84 -18.33 -0.97
CA GLN A 67 -0.97 -19.20 -2.15
C GLN A 67 0.37 -19.45 -2.87
N GLY A 68 1.48 -18.94 -2.33
CA GLY A 68 2.82 -19.14 -2.86
C GLY A 68 3.22 -18.17 -3.97
N ALA A 69 2.53 -17.04 -4.13
CA ALA A 69 3.00 -15.99 -5.03
C ALA A 69 4.38 -15.50 -4.57
N PRO A 70 5.34 -15.34 -5.50
CA PRO A 70 6.69 -14.93 -5.15
C PRO A 70 6.70 -13.50 -4.61
N ALA A 71 7.25 -13.34 -3.41
CA ALA A 71 7.51 -12.04 -2.81
C ALA A 71 8.67 -12.19 -1.80
N ASP A 72 9.53 -11.19 -1.74
CA ASP A 72 10.65 -11.12 -0.81
C ASP A 72 10.29 -10.26 0.41
N LEU A 73 9.49 -9.20 0.19
CA LEU A 73 8.98 -8.33 1.24
C LEU A 73 7.47 -8.17 1.14
N PHE A 74 6.84 -7.96 2.29
CA PHE A 74 5.44 -7.57 2.39
C PHE A 74 5.31 -6.28 3.20
N LEU A 75 4.72 -5.24 2.61
CA LEU A 75 4.48 -3.94 3.23
C LEU A 75 2.97 -3.76 3.39
N SER A 76 2.46 -4.02 4.58
CA SER A 76 1.02 -4.01 4.86
C SER A 76 0.55 -2.67 5.40
N ALA A 77 -0.71 -2.30 5.10
CA ALA A 77 -1.42 -1.17 5.70
C ALA A 77 -2.32 -1.59 6.88
N GLY A 78 -2.11 -2.78 7.43
CA GLY A 78 -2.83 -3.31 8.58
C GLY A 78 -2.03 -4.39 9.29
N ARG A 79 -2.13 -4.43 10.63
CA ARG A 79 -1.46 -5.41 11.49
C ARG A 79 -1.95 -6.83 11.23
N LYS A 80 -3.26 -7.01 11.15
CA LYS A 80 -3.93 -8.32 11.00
C LYS A 80 -3.33 -9.17 9.87
N GLN A 81 -3.08 -8.58 8.71
CA GLN A 81 -2.56 -9.29 7.55
C GLN A 81 -1.12 -9.76 7.76
N MET A 82 -0.30 -8.97 8.45
CA MET A 82 1.05 -9.36 8.83
C MET A 82 1.05 -10.47 9.88
N ASP A 83 0.17 -10.38 10.88
CA ASP A 83 0.06 -11.36 11.95
C ASP A 83 -0.39 -12.74 11.40
N VAL A 84 -1.29 -12.76 10.41
CA VAL A 84 -1.69 -14.00 9.73
C VAL A 84 -0.49 -14.67 9.06
N LEU A 85 0.30 -13.94 8.26
CA LEU A 85 1.48 -14.51 7.60
C LEU A 85 2.56 -14.93 8.62
N SER A 86 2.71 -14.17 9.72
CA SER A 86 3.65 -14.50 10.80
C SER A 86 3.25 -15.81 11.50
N SER A 87 1.96 -16.02 11.76
CA SER A 87 1.47 -17.27 12.37
C SER A 87 1.70 -18.52 11.52
N GLN A 88 1.87 -18.33 10.22
CA GLN A 88 2.17 -19.38 9.25
C GLN A 88 3.69 -19.53 8.99
N ASN A 89 4.55 -18.84 9.74
CA ASN A 89 6.00 -18.81 9.56
C ASN A 89 6.46 -18.31 8.17
N LEU A 90 5.61 -17.52 7.49
CA LEU A 90 5.94 -16.92 6.20
C LEU A 90 6.71 -15.59 6.33
N VAL A 91 6.80 -15.05 7.54
CA VAL A 91 7.54 -13.82 7.87
C VAL A 91 8.73 -14.16 8.72
N LYS A 92 9.94 -13.83 8.25
CA LYS A 92 11.21 -14.02 8.96
C LYS A 92 11.46 -12.93 9.99
N GLN A 93 11.11 -11.69 9.63
CA GLN A 93 11.28 -10.51 10.46
C GLN A 93 10.23 -9.47 10.10
N SER A 94 9.70 -8.75 11.08
CA SER A 94 8.80 -7.61 10.84
C SER A 94 9.11 -6.44 11.77
N THR A 95 8.77 -5.23 11.31
CA THR A 95 8.86 -3.98 12.07
C THR A 95 7.57 -3.19 11.92
N LEU A 96 7.15 -2.46 12.94
CA LEU A 96 6.13 -1.42 12.81
C LEU A 96 6.84 -0.15 12.35
N ALA A 97 6.66 0.22 11.09
CA ALA A 97 7.42 1.30 10.49
C ALA A 97 6.67 2.65 10.54
N LEU A 98 5.37 2.63 10.23
CA LEU A 98 4.59 3.84 10.02
C LEU A 98 3.22 3.75 10.68
N THR A 99 2.63 4.93 10.90
CA THR A 99 1.21 5.11 11.22
C THR A 99 0.56 6.08 10.22
N ASN A 100 -0.79 6.12 10.22
CA ASN A 100 -1.56 6.96 9.32
C ASN A 100 -2.87 7.36 10.01
N ARG A 101 -3.67 8.21 9.34
CA ARG A 101 -5.01 8.61 9.79
C ARG A 101 -6.05 8.24 8.76
N LEU A 102 -7.20 7.79 9.23
CA LEU A 102 -8.37 7.61 8.38
C LEU A 102 -9.08 8.94 8.22
N VAL A 103 -9.46 9.26 6.98
CA VAL A 103 -10.17 10.51 6.68
C VAL A 103 -11.38 10.24 5.79
N LEU A 104 -12.36 11.12 5.89
CA LEU A 104 -13.45 11.23 4.95
C LEU A 104 -13.09 12.28 3.89
N ILE A 105 -13.20 11.91 2.62
CA ILE A 105 -13.01 12.81 1.48
C ILE A 105 -14.32 13.04 0.74
N ALA A 106 -14.41 14.19 0.08
CA ALA A 106 -15.49 14.57 -0.84
C ALA A 106 -14.89 15.21 -2.10
N PRO A 107 -15.63 15.33 -3.22
CA PRO A 107 -15.19 16.12 -4.38
C PRO A 107 -14.79 17.54 -3.97
N ALA A 108 -13.76 18.09 -4.62
CA ALA A 108 -13.15 19.37 -4.22
C ALA A 108 -14.10 20.54 -4.24
N ASP A 109 -15.10 20.53 -5.14
CA ASP A 109 -16.12 21.54 -5.32
C ASP A 109 -17.31 21.40 -4.37
N THR A 110 -17.41 20.30 -3.64
CA THR A 110 -18.49 20.05 -2.67
C THR A 110 -18.35 20.99 -1.47
N LYS A 111 -19.40 21.74 -1.19
CA LYS A 111 -19.49 22.56 0.02
C LYS A 111 -20.03 21.72 1.18
N GLY A 112 -19.50 21.92 2.35
CA GLY A 112 -19.95 21.27 3.58
C GLY A 112 -18.88 21.30 4.64
N SER A 113 -19.30 21.44 5.87
CA SER A 113 -18.49 21.35 7.08
C SER A 113 -19.33 20.68 8.15
N GLY A 114 -18.71 20.24 9.23
CA GLY A 114 -19.39 19.58 10.32
C GLY A 114 -18.77 18.21 10.64
N SER A 115 -19.36 17.54 11.60
CA SER A 115 -18.94 16.20 11.99
C SER A 115 -19.10 15.18 10.87
N VAL A 116 -18.42 14.05 10.99
CA VAL A 116 -18.56 12.93 10.05
C VAL A 116 -20.04 12.51 9.89
N ALA A 117 -20.77 12.43 11.01
CA ALA A 117 -22.17 12.04 11.00
C ALA A 117 -23.07 13.07 10.29
N GLU A 118 -22.88 14.36 10.56
CA GLU A 118 -23.65 15.43 9.90
C GLU A 118 -23.45 15.39 8.39
N GLN A 119 -22.24 15.17 7.91
CA GLN A 119 -21.95 15.11 6.49
C GLN A 119 -22.52 13.84 5.83
N LEU A 120 -22.27 12.66 6.39
CA LEU A 120 -22.69 11.38 5.80
C LEU A 120 -24.21 11.13 5.85
N LEU A 121 -24.89 11.68 6.87
CA LEU A 121 -26.34 11.53 7.04
C LEU A 121 -27.15 12.69 6.44
N ALA A 122 -26.48 13.67 5.83
CA ALA A 122 -27.15 14.81 5.20
C ALA A 122 -28.11 14.35 4.08
N PRO A 123 -29.22 15.08 3.89
CA PRO A 123 -30.12 14.84 2.76
C PRO A 123 -29.36 14.96 1.43
N GLY A 124 -29.67 14.05 0.49
CA GLY A 124 -29.04 14.06 -0.83
C GLY A 124 -27.78 13.18 -0.97
N ILE A 125 -27.19 12.73 0.12
CA ILE A 125 -26.07 11.77 0.07
C ILE A 125 -26.59 10.40 -0.33
N ARG A 126 -26.06 9.88 -1.44
CA ARG A 126 -26.52 8.63 -2.08
C ARG A 126 -25.48 7.51 -2.03
N LYS A 127 -24.19 7.85 -2.17
CA LYS A 127 -23.10 6.87 -2.27
C LYS A 127 -21.92 7.27 -1.41
N VAL A 128 -21.47 6.33 -0.57
CA VAL A 128 -20.27 6.46 0.27
C VAL A 128 -19.35 5.33 -0.08
N ALA A 129 -18.18 5.64 -0.64
CA ALA A 129 -17.20 4.63 -1.02
C ALA A 129 -16.31 4.25 0.16
N MET A 130 -16.03 2.95 0.29
CA MET A 130 -15.05 2.42 1.23
C MET A 130 -14.41 1.16 0.65
N GLY A 131 -13.23 0.79 1.12
CA GLY A 131 -12.64 -0.50 0.80
C GLY A 131 -13.51 -1.66 1.31
N GLU A 132 -13.46 -2.82 0.62
CA GLU A 132 -14.09 -4.04 1.11
C GLU A 132 -13.46 -4.43 2.45
N PRO A 133 -14.20 -4.45 3.58
CA PRO A 133 -13.64 -4.63 4.92
C PRO A 133 -12.82 -5.91 5.10
N ASP A 134 -13.19 -6.99 4.41
CA ASP A 134 -12.52 -8.29 4.55
C ASP A 134 -11.11 -8.31 3.91
N SER A 135 -10.81 -7.40 2.99
CA SER A 135 -9.57 -7.41 2.24
C SER A 135 -8.81 -6.08 2.22
N VAL A 136 -9.48 -4.96 2.55
CA VAL A 136 -8.91 -3.62 2.51
C VAL A 136 -8.84 -3.05 3.93
N PRO A 137 -7.66 -2.89 4.53
CA PRO A 137 -7.55 -2.39 5.91
C PRO A 137 -8.26 -1.04 6.15
N ALA A 138 -8.15 -0.08 5.21
CA ALA A 138 -8.89 1.18 5.32
C ALA A 138 -10.42 0.97 5.41
N GLY A 139 -10.95 -0.05 4.75
CA GLY A 139 -12.36 -0.43 4.83
C GLY A 139 -12.71 -1.07 6.17
N GLU A 140 -11.82 -1.91 6.73
CA GLU A 140 -11.98 -2.48 8.07
C GLU A 140 -12.04 -1.37 9.14
N TYR A 141 -11.11 -0.39 9.09
CA TYR A 141 -11.13 0.76 10.00
C TYR A 141 -12.37 1.65 9.80
N ALA A 142 -12.81 1.86 8.56
CA ALA A 142 -14.05 2.59 8.28
C ALA A 142 -15.29 1.89 8.85
N LEU A 143 -15.36 0.56 8.74
CA LEU A 143 -16.42 -0.23 9.35
C LEU A 143 -16.43 -0.10 10.87
N GLN A 144 -15.26 -0.22 11.52
CA GLN A 144 -15.13 -0.04 12.97
C GLN A 144 -15.63 1.35 13.39
N ALA A 145 -15.14 2.39 12.70
CA ALA A 145 -15.53 3.76 12.97
C ALA A 145 -17.05 4.00 12.81
N MET A 146 -17.64 3.52 11.72
CA MET A 146 -19.09 3.66 11.51
C MET A 146 -19.92 2.94 12.58
N LYS A 147 -19.45 1.79 13.08
CA LYS A 147 -20.11 1.07 14.17
C LYS A 147 -20.03 1.85 15.48
N VAL A 148 -18.83 2.30 15.88
CA VAL A 148 -18.62 3.08 17.09
C VAL A 148 -19.40 4.41 17.08
N LEU A 149 -19.46 5.06 15.93
CA LEU A 149 -20.18 6.32 15.74
C LEU A 149 -21.69 6.15 15.52
N GLY A 150 -22.22 4.93 15.56
CA GLY A 150 -23.65 4.63 15.41
C GLY A 150 -24.23 4.93 14.02
N MET A 151 -23.38 4.90 12.99
CA MET A 151 -23.79 5.25 11.62
C MET A 151 -23.95 4.04 10.70
N TRP A 152 -23.42 2.88 11.10
CA TRP A 152 -23.37 1.69 10.23
C TRP A 152 -24.73 1.32 9.63
N GLU A 153 -25.76 1.13 10.47
CA GLU A 153 -27.10 0.72 10.02
C GLU A 153 -27.73 1.73 9.04
N LYS A 154 -27.43 3.01 9.19
CA LYS A 154 -27.98 4.08 8.35
C LYS A 154 -27.28 4.22 7.00
N LEU A 155 -26.05 3.73 6.90
CA LEU A 155 -25.20 3.90 5.72
C LEU A 155 -25.12 2.65 4.85
N GLN A 156 -25.44 1.45 5.36
CA GLN A 156 -25.28 0.17 4.63
C GLN A 156 -25.85 0.21 3.19
N SER A 157 -27.05 0.77 3.00
CA SER A 157 -27.69 0.85 1.67
C SER A 157 -27.04 1.87 0.71
N LYS A 158 -26.12 2.70 1.23
CA LYS A 158 -25.42 3.72 0.46
C LYS A 158 -23.96 3.33 0.19
N LEU A 159 -23.47 2.23 0.78
CA LEU A 159 -22.07 1.86 0.65
C LEU A 159 -21.76 1.31 -0.74
N VAL A 160 -20.60 1.74 -1.25
CA VAL A 160 -19.99 1.23 -2.48
C VAL A 160 -18.62 0.70 -2.11
N TYR A 161 -18.43 -0.60 -2.29
CA TYR A 161 -17.19 -1.26 -1.95
C TYR A 161 -16.17 -1.18 -3.08
N ALA A 162 -14.91 -1.01 -2.71
CA ALA A 162 -13.77 -0.93 -3.61
C ALA A 162 -12.73 -2.00 -3.25
N HIS A 163 -11.96 -2.42 -4.25
CA HIS A 163 -10.94 -3.46 -4.08
C HIS A 163 -9.68 -2.95 -3.37
N ASP A 164 -9.46 -1.64 -3.35
CA ASP A 164 -8.39 -0.98 -2.62
C ASP A 164 -8.72 0.50 -2.35
N VAL A 165 -7.87 1.17 -1.59
CA VAL A 165 -8.09 2.57 -1.18
C VAL A 165 -7.95 3.56 -2.34
N ARG A 166 -7.17 3.26 -3.37
CA ARG A 166 -7.03 4.12 -4.55
C ARG A 166 -8.28 4.09 -5.43
N GLN A 167 -8.94 2.96 -5.49
CA GLN A 167 -10.24 2.87 -6.16
C GLN A 167 -11.30 3.67 -5.40
N VAL A 168 -11.28 3.69 -4.06
CA VAL A 168 -12.15 4.59 -3.27
C VAL A 168 -11.91 6.04 -3.66
N LEU A 169 -10.63 6.48 -3.67
CA LEU A 169 -10.26 7.83 -4.09
C LEU A 169 -10.79 8.14 -5.50
N ALA A 170 -10.58 7.24 -6.45
CA ALA A 170 -11.04 7.42 -7.83
C ALA A 170 -12.57 7.55 -7.95
N TYR A 171 -13.35 6.82 -7.13
CA TYR A 171 -14.79 6.96 -7.14
C TYR A 171 -15.25 8.37 -6.70
N VAL A 172 -14.57 8.97 -5.72
CA VAL A 172 -14.88 10.33 -5.28
C VAL A 172 -14.39 11.36 -6.30
N GLU A 173 -13.17 11.20 -6.83
CA GLU A 173 -12.60 12.09 -7.85
C GLU A 173 -13.43 12.21 -9.13
N THR A 174 -14.15 11.14 -9.47
CA THR A 174 -14.98 11.04 -10.68
C THR A 174 -16.48 11.30 -10.42
N GLY A 175 -16.86 11.64 -9.17
CA GLY A 175 -18.25 11.88 -8.79
C GLY A 175 -19.11 10.61 -8.76
N ASN A 176 -18.51 9.42 -8.79
CA ASN A 176 -19.19 8.13 -8.64
C ASN A 176 -19.57 7.82 -7.19
N ALA A 177 -18.98 8.53 -6.22
CA ALA A 177 -19.36 8.56 -4.82
C ALA A 177 -19.33 9.98 -4.28
N ASP A 178 -20.27 10.28 -3.38
CA ASP A 178 -20.39 11.61 -2.73
C ASP A 178 -19.32 11.81 -1.67
N PHE A 179 -18.94 10.70 -0.99
CA PHE A 179 -17.87 10.64 0.00
C PHE A 179 -17.08 9.34 -0.12
N GLY A 180 -15.88 9.33 0.45
CA GLY A 180 -15.06 8.11 0.54
C GLY A 180 -14.18 8.09 1.79
N PHE A 181 -13.94 6.90 2.33
CA PHE A 181 -12.98 6.66 3.41
C PHE A 181 -11.64 6.23 2.82
N VAL A 182 -10.61 7.04 3.05
CA VAL A 182 -9.23 6.80 2.58
C VAL A 182 -8.25 7.14 3.68
N TYR A 183 -6.98 6.83 3.50
CA TYR A 183 -5.95 7.36 4.37
C TYR A 183 -5.66 8.83 4.03
N ARG A 184 -5.19 9.58 5.01
CA ARG A 184 -4.81 10.98 4.81
C ARG A 184 -3.75 11.11 3.73
N THR A 185 -2.78 10.19 3.67
CA THR A 185 -1.73 10.15 2.64
C THR A 185 -2.27 9.99 1.22
N ASP A 186 -3.41 9.31 1.02
CA ASP A 186 -4.03 9.20 -0.30
C ASP A 186 -4.67 10.53 -0.73
N ALA A 187 -5.27 11.25 0.22
CA ALA A 187 -5.98 12.49 -0.03
C ALA A 187 -5.05 13.66 -0.38
N ILE A 188 -3.89 13.78 0.26
CA ILE A 188 -2.99 14.93 0.10
C ILE A 188 -2.39 15.08 -1.30
N HIS A 189 -2.36 14.01 -2.07
CA HIS A 189 -1.81 13.99 -3.44
C HIS A 189 -2.87 14.31 -4.51
N SER A 190 -4.15 14.38 -4.14
CA SER A 190 -5.22 14.68 -5.07
C SER A 190 -5.69 16.14 -4.97
N ARG A 191 -5.81 16.79 -6.13
CA ARG A 191 -6.44 18.12 -6.25
C ARG A 191 -7.94 18.06 -6.55
N LYS A 192 -8.48 16.86 -6.76
CA LYS A 192 -9.88 16.65 -7.14
C LYS A 192 -10.78 16.35 -5.95
N VAL A 193 -10.17 16.10 -4.80
CA VAL A 193 -10.90 15.88 -3.54
C VAL A 193 -10.47 16.88 -2.47
N ARG A 194 -11.35 17.10 -1.51
CA ARG A 194 -11.04 17.79 -0.26
C ARG A 194 -11.16 16.84 0.91
N LEU A 195 -10.43 17.13 1.96
CA LEU A 195 -10.64 16.50 3.26
C LEU A 195 -11.96 17.04 3.82
N ALA A 196 -12.94 16.16 3.97
CA ALA A 196 -14.24 16.50 4.52
C ALA A 196 -14.23 16.45 6.06
N ALA A 197 -13.66 15.39 6.63
CA ALA A 197 -13.46 15.24 8.08
C ALA A 197 -12.32 14.27 8.38
N GLU A 198 -11.68 14.43 9.54
CA GLU A 198 -10.84 13.39 10.12
C GLU A 198 -11.72 12.41 10.91
N ILE A 199 -11.42 11.12 10.81
CA ILE A 199 -12.11 10.09 11.58
C ILE A 199 -11.47 10.01 12.97
N PRO A 200 -12.26 10.04 14.07
CA PRO A 200 -11.69 9.97 15.40
C PRO A 200 -10.88 8.70 15.62
N GLU A 201 -9.63 8.82 16.04
CA GLU A 201 -8.73 7.69 16.32
C GLU A 201 -9.29 6.72 17.38
N THR A 202 -10.15 7.22 18.26
CA THR A 202 -10.85 6.40 19.27
C THR A 202 -11.98 5.54 18.72
N SER A 203 -12.33 5.70 17.43
CA SER A 203 -13.43 4.97 16.78
C SER A 203 -12.99 3.73 16.01
N HIS A 204 -11.71 3.48 15.92
CA HIS A 204 -11.13 2.32 15.23
C HIS A 204 -9.79 1.92 15.88
N GLU A 205 -9.30 0.74 15.56
CA GLU A 205 -7.96 0.32 15.96
C GLU A 205 -6.87 1.22 15.38
N PRO A 206 -5.70 1.31 16.05
CA PRO A 206 -4.57 2.09 15.54
C PRO A 206 -4.15 1.66 14.13
N ILE A 207 -4.06 2.61 13.23
CA ILE A 207 -3.62 2.37 11.85
C ILE A 207 -2.10 2.26 11.85
N VAL A 208 -1.60 1.07 11.61
CA VAL A 208 -0.16 0.78 11.58
C VAL A 208 0.22 0.08 10.29
N TYR A 209 1.43 0.37 9.82
CA TYR A 209 2.00 -0.24 8.62
C TYR A 209 3.20 -1.11 9.03
N PRO A 210 3.00 -2.41 9.25
CA PRO A 210 4.10 -3.33 9.44
C PRO A 210 4.77 -3.65 8.11
N PHE A 211 6.10 -3.66 8.14
CA PHE A 211 6.95 -4.14 7.04
C PHE A 211 7.51 -5.49 7.42
N GLY A 212 7.43 -6.46 6.53
CA GLY A 212 7.89 -7.83 6.72
C GLY A 212 8.92 -8.27 5.68
N LEU A 213 10.01 -8.87 6.14
CA LEU A 213 10.90 -9.69 5.34
C LEU A 213 10.33 -11.09 5.31
N LEU A 214 10.01 -11.61 4.13
CA LEU A 214 9.39 -12.93 3.97
C LEU A 214 10.43 -14.06 4.02
N SER A 215 9.94 -15.23 4.43
CA SER A 215 10.73 -16.46 4.41
C SER A 215 10.82 -16.98 2.97
N GLY A 216 11.95 -17.66 2.62
CA GLY A 216 12.08 -18.36 1.33
C GLY A 216 12.45 -17.45 0.14
N SER A 217 12.90 -16.22 0.36
CA SER A 217 13.46 -15.36 -0.69
C SER A 217 14.65 -16.04 -1.38
N ARG A 218 14.69 -15.94 -2.72
CA ARG A 218 15.85 -16.40 -3.51
C ARG A 218 17.06 -15.48 -3.40
N HIS A 219 16.83 -14.23 -2.98
CA HIS A 219 17.83 -13.18 -2.82
C HIS A 219 17.82 -12.67 -1.37
N GLU A 220 17.90 -13.59 -0.41
CA GLU A 220 17.69 -13.33 1.01
C GLU A 220 18.55 -12.17 1.55
N LYS A 221 19.82 -12.12 1.15
CA LYS A 221 20.73 -11.06 1.59
C LYS A 221 20.27 -9.68 1.05
N GLU A 222 20.00 -9.58 -0.23
CA GLU A 222 19.61 -8.36 -0.89
C GLU A 222 18.22 -7.88 -0.41
N ALA A 223 17.30 -8.82 -0.20
CA ALA A 223 15.99 -8.53 0.40
C ALA A 223 16.14 -7.99 1.82
N ALA A 224 17.00 -8.59 2.64
CA ALA A 224 17.29 -8.11 3.99
C ALA A 224 17.97 -6.73 3.98
N ASP A 225 18.86 -6.46 3.01
CA ASP A 225 19.52 -5.18 2.85
C ASP A 225 18.49 -4.09 2.47
N PHE A 226 17.59 -4.37 1.55
CA PHE A 226 16.52 -3.44 1.19
C PHE A 226 15.51 -3.26 2.33
N PHE A 227 15.16 -4.31 3.07
CA PHE A 227 14.33 -4.22 4.26
C PHE A 227 14.94 -3.28 5.32
N ARG A 228 16.26 -3.37 5.57
CA ARG A 228 16.95 -2.44 6.48
C ARG A 228 16.93 -1.00 5.94
N TYR A 229 17.10 -0.84 4.62
CA TYR A 229 17.04 0.48 4.01
C TYR A 229 15.66 1.12 4.13
N LEU A 230 14.57 0.35 3.94
CA LEU A 230 13.19 0.81 4.17
C LEU A 230 12.97 1.35 5.60
N ASN A 231 13.70 0.82 6.58
CA ASN A 231 13.63 1.24 7.99
C ASN A 231 14.73 2.26 8.38
N SER A 232 15.48 2.79 7.42
CA SER A 232 16.53 3.77 7.67
C SER A 232 16.00 5.20 7.73
N GLU A 233 16.74 6.10 8.38
CA GLU A 233 16.39 7.53 8.44
C GLU A 233 16.14 8.17 7.07
N PRO A 234 16.94 7.94 6.01
CA PRO A 234 16.65 8.47 4.68
C PRO A 234 15.29 8.02 4.12
N ALA A 235 14.92 6.75 4.31
CA ALA A 235 13.63 6.24 3.86
C ALA A 235 12.47 6.81 4.70
N MET A 236 12.66 6.93 6.02
CA MET A 236 11.65 7.52 6.92
C MET A 236 11.34 8.98 6.53
N LYS A 237 12.35 9.77 6.16
CA LYS A 237 12.15 11.15 5.65
C LYS A 237 11.30 11.19 4.37
N ILE A 238 11.43 10.19 3.49
CA ILE A 238 10.59 10.09 2.29
C ILE A 238 9.15 9.76 2.68
N PHE A 239 8.93 8.84 3.63
CA PHE A 239 7.60 8.55 4.15
C PHE A 239 6.94 9.78 4.80
N GLU A 240 7.68 10.52 5.64
CA GLU A 240 7.21 11.77 6.27
C GLU A 240 6.85 12.84 5.24
N LYS A 241 7.69 13.04 4.22
CA LYS A 241 7.42 13.92 3.08
C LYS A 241 6.08 13.58 2.39
N ASN A 242 5.74 12.29 2.34
CA ASN A 242 4.49 11.79 1.76
C ASN A 242 3.34 11.73 2.79
N GLY A 243 3.50 12.30 3.98
CA GLY A 243 2.44 12.48 4.97
C GLY A 243 2.25 11.32 5.94
N PHE A 244 3.09 10.29 5.90
CA PHE A 244 3.11 9.24 6.93
C PHE A 244 3.71 9.75 8.23
N ILE A 245 3.33 9.12 9.34
CA ILE A 245 3.92 9.35 10.66
C ILE A 245 4.85 8.17 10.94
N THR A 246 6.12 8.44 11.23
CA THR A 246 7.10 7.39 11.52
C THR A 246 7.09 7.02 13.00
N THR A 247 7.23 5.73 13.31
CA THR A 247 7.22 5.24 14.69
C THR A 247 8.51 5.51 15.46
N GLN A 248 9.57 6.00 14.79
CA GLN A 248 10.84 6.35 15.43
C GLN A 248 10.80 7.70 16.17
N ASN A 249 9.74 8.47 16.00
CA ASN A 249 9.54 9.81 16.60
C ASN A 249 8.44 9.84 17.69
N THR A 250 8.03 8.68 18.21
CA THR A 250 7.04 8.55 19.30
C THR A 250 7.68 8.03 20.59
#